data_36be8440f7c1b05017b35cd3c7fc6326
#
_entry.id   36be8440f7c1b05017b35cd3c7fc6326
#
_cell.length_a   1.000
_cell.length_b   1.000
_cell.length_c   1.000
_cell.angle_alpha   90.00
_cell.angle_beta   90.00
_cell.angle_gamma   90.00
#
_symmetry.space_group_name_H-M   'P 1'
#
loop_
_entity.id
_entity.type
_entity.pdbx_description
1 polymer ?
#
loop_
_entity_poly.entity_id
_entity_poly.type
_entity_poly.pdbx_seq_one_letter_code
_entity_poly.pdbx_strand_id
1 'polypeptide(L)'
;MKALGIINFSGHHIRVEGMQDYRPIGAFSFLGRYRAIDFPISNMSNSGIDQIQVYVNQKPRSLAEHLGTGRHYNSKRGKLQLLFSENGAENSLYDTDIAAYIENMECIKHSTCPYVVIAPSYMIYAQDFHDVIKTHIESGADISLLYHSVDNAKEAFLNCDVLNLNKQKGVLSIEKNRGTAKNRTIFMDTYVMK
;
A
#
# COMPACT_ATOMS: atom_id res chain seq x y z
N MET A 1 7.28 -6.00 -17.49
CA MET A 1 6.81 -7.13 -16.65
C MET A 1 5.35 -6.89 -16.32
N LYS A 2 4.52 -7.95 -16.27
CA LYS A 2 3.11 -7.79 -15.90
C LYS A 2 2.96 -8.03 -14.41
N ALA A 3 2.39 -7.07 -13.69
CA ALA A 3 2.03 -7.19 -12.30
C ALA A 3 0.64 -6.60 -12.05
N LEU A 4 -0.05 -7.12 -11.05
CA LEU A 4 -1.26 -6.54 -10.50
C LEU A 4 -0.87 -5.59 -9.38
N GLY A 5 -1.32 -4.34 -9.44
CA GLY A 5 -1.19 -3.40 -8.33
C GLY A 5 -2.41 -3.51 -7.40
N ILE A 6 -2.17 -3.59 -6.11
CA ILE A 6 -3.21 -3.51 -5.09
C ILE A 6 -2.87 -2.35 -4.15
N ILE A 7 -3.82 -1.45 -3.97
CA ILE A 7 -3.73 -0.39 -2.97
C ILE A 7 -4.73 -0.69 -1.89
N ASN A 8 -4.19 -0.95 -0.70
CA ASN A 8 -4.98 -1.35 0.44
C ASN A 8 -5.20 -0.20 1.43
N PHE A 9 -6.08 -0.49 2.42
CA PHE A 9 -6.46 0.48 3.43
C PHE A 9 -5.62 0.44 4.66
N SER A 10 -4.73 -0.58 4.85
CA SER A 10 -4.06 -0.96 6.09
C SER A 10 -3.51 0.24 6.90
N GLY A 11 -4.38 1.02 7.38
CA GLY A 11 -4.09 2.19 8.19
C GLY A 11 -4.70 2.09 9.59
N HIS A 12 -5.09 0.89 10.04
CA HIS A 12 -5.73 0.72 11.34
C HIS A 12 -4.89 1.22 12.52
N HIS A 13 -3.58 1.23 12.37
CA HIS A 13 -2.65 1.77 13.36
C HIS A 13 -2.32 3.25 13.17
N ILE A 14 -2.77 3.86 12.07
CA ILE A 14 -2.58 5.28 11.77
C ILE A 14 -3.90 5.98 11.98
N ARG A 15 -3.97 6.82 13.00
CA ARG A 15 -5.16 7.62 13.29
C ARG A 15 -4.81 9.10 13.24
N VAL A 16 -5.54 9.83 12.39
CA VAL A 16 -5.51 11.29 12.33
C VAL A 16 -6.84 11.79 12.83
N GLU A 17 -6.87 12.27 14.06
CA GLU A 17 -8.08 12.74 14.72
C GLU A 17 -8.77 13.86 13.93
N GLY A 18 -10.09 13.82 13.91
CA GLY A 18 -10.92 14.83 13.24
C GLY A 18 -11.02 14.67 11.73
N MET A 19 -9.99 14.13 11.05
CA MET A 19 -10.01 14.02 9.59
C MET A 19 -10.56 12.67 9.11
N GLN A 20 -10.22 11.58 9.77
CA GLN A 20 -10.69 10.23 9.40
C GLN A 20 -12.18 10.02 9.72
N ASP A 21 -12.76 10.87 10.55
CA ASP A 21 -14.20 10.85 10.84
C ASP A 21 -15.07 11.12 9.60
N TYR A 22 -14.48 11.77 8.59
CA TYR A 22 -15.19 12.19 7.38
C TYR A 22 -14.71 11.52 6.09
N ARG A 23 -13.47 11.07 6.04
CA ARG A 23 -12.87 10.49 4.83
C ARG A 23 -11.75 9.50 5.14
N PRO A 24 -11.50 8.51 4.26
CA PRO A 24 -10.37 7.59 4.44
C PRO A 24 -9.04 8.35 4.29
N ILE A 25 -7.97 7.82 4.91
CA ILE A 25 -6.65 8.46 4.94
C ILE A 25 -6.06 8.70 3.54
N GLY A 26 -6.28 7.78 2.60
CA GLY A 26 -5.87 7.94 1.21
C GLY A 26 -6.48 9.15 0.49
N ALA A 27 -7.62 9.66 1.01
CA ALA A 27 -8.29 10.84 0.47
C ALA A 27 -7.79 12.16 1.07
N PHE A 28 -6.82 12.14 1.98
CA PHE A 28 -6.28 13.35 2.57
C PHE A 28 -5.52 14.18 1.55
N SER A 29 -5.77 15.50 1.56
CA SER A 29 -5.09 16.43 0.67
C SER A 29 -3.62 16.56 1.02
N PHE A 30 -2.79 16.55 -0.01
CA PHE A 30 -1.36 16.82 0.08
C PHE A 30 -1.00 17.99 -0.85
N LEU A 31 -0.35 19.00 -0.30
CA LEU A 31 0.03 20.22 -1.02
C LEU A 31 -1.13 20.89 -1.78
N GLY A 32 -2.36 20.78 -1.26
CA GLY A 32 -3.54 21.44 -1.80
C GLY A 32 -4.09 20.91 -3.12
N ARG A 33 -3.34 20.07 -3.83
CA ARG A 33 -3.69 19.56 -5.17
C ARG A 33 -3.84 18.05 -5.21
N TYR A 34 -2.94 17.34 -4.56
CA TYR A 34 -2.88 15.88 -4.57
C TYR A 34 -3.62 15.29 -3.37
N ARG A 35 -3.90 14.01 -3.45
CA ARG A 35 -4.29 13.19 -2.31
C ARG A 35 -3.22 12.12 -2.06
N ALA A 36 -3.15 11.61 -0.84
CA ALA A 36 -2.13 10.61 -0.48
C ALA A 36 -2.13 9.41 -1.44
N ILE A 37 -3.31 8.94 -1.84
CA ILE A 37 -3.46 7.81 -2.76
C ILE A 37 -2.91 8.05 -4.16
N ASP A 38 -2.75 9.30 -4.60
CA ASP A 38 -2.24 9.62 -5.93
C ASP A 38 -0.79 9.14 -6.11
N PHE A 39 -0.01 9.09 -5.03
CA PHE A 39 1.39 8.69 -5.07
C PHE A 39 1.56 7.20 -5.36
N PRO A 40 0.97 6.26 -4.60
CA PRO A 40 1.09 4.85 -4.94
C PRO A 40 0.49 4.50 -6.30
N ILE A 41 -0.64 5.11 -6.70
CA ILE A 41 -1.20 4.91 -8.05
C ILE A 41 -0.22 5.40 -9.11
N SER A 42 0.36 6.60 -8.96
CA SER A 42 1.31 7.16 -9.92
C SER A 42 2.59 6.33 -10.01
N ASN A 43 3.13 5.87 -8.87
CA ASN A 43 4.28 4.97 -8.84
C ASN A 43 4.02 3.69 -9.64
N MET A 44 2.87 3.03 -9.40
CA MET A 44 2.46 1.82 -10.10
C MET A 44 2.28 2.08 -11.61
N SER A 45 1.53 3.10 -11.95
CA SER A 45 1.24 3.45 -13.36
C SER A 45 2.51 3.82 -14.13
N ASN A 46 3.40 4.63 -13.53
CA ASN A 46 4.67 5.00 -14.14
C ASN A 46 5.63 3.82 -14.29
N SER A 47 5.50 2.81 -13.44
CA SER A 47 6.26 1.55 -13.53
C SER A 47 5.66 0.53 -14.52
N GLY A 48 4.61 0.92 -15.27
CA GLY A 48 3.98 0.06 -16.27
C GLY A 48 3.04 -1.01 -15.68
N ILE A 49 2.55 -0.81 -14.46
CA ILE A 49 1.50 -1.63 -13.86
C ILE A 49 0.15 -1.11 -14.36
N ASP A 50 -0.44 -1.83 -15.31
CA ASP A 50 -1.66 -1.39 -16.00
C ASP A 50 -2.96 -1.79 -15.30
N GLN A 51 -2.92 -2.77 -14.40
CA GLN A 51 -4.07 -3.22 -13.63
C GLN A 51 -3.86 -2.83 -12.17
N ILE A 52 -4.68 -1.91 -11.68
CA ILE A 52 -4.59 -1.42 -10.29
C ILE A 52 -5.96 -1.58 -9.64
N GLN A 53 -5.99 -2.30 -8.53
CA GLN A 53 -7.15 -2.45 -7.68
C GLN A 53 -6.99 -1.59 -6.44
N VAL A 54 -7.97 -0.77 -6.14
CA VAL A 54 -8.03 0.06 -4.94
C VAL A 54 -9.14 -0.48 -4.06
N TYR A 55 -8.74 -0.97 -2.91
CA TYR A 55 -9.69 -1.49 -1.93
C TYR A 55 -10.22 -0.36 -1.05
N VAL A 56 -11.52 -0.31 -0.81
CA VAL A 56 -12.18 0.74 -0.02
C VAL A 56 -13.22 0.13 0.91
N ASN A 57 -13.08 0.32 2.24
CA ASN A 57 -14.04 -0.22 3.21
C ASN A 57 -15.00 0.84 3.79
N GLN A 58 -14.49 1.98 4.19
CA GLN A 58 -15.29 3.01 4.86
C GLN A 58 -15.26 4.33 4.10
N LYS A 59 -16.41 5.06 4.13
CA LYS A 59 -16.54 6.41 3.57
C LYS A 59 -15.97 6.55 2.15
N PRO A 60 -16.35 5.65 1.22
CA PRO A 60 -15.70 5.51 -0.08
C PRO A 60 -15.91 6.70 -1.01
N ARG A 61 -16.96 7.50 -0.79
CA ARG A 61 -17.42 8.54 -1.70
C ARG A 61 -16.30 9.50 -2.11
N SER A 62 -15.53 10.00 -1.15
CA SER A 62 -14.49 10.99 -1.44
C SER A 62 -13.33 10.43 -2.28
N LEU A 63 -13.04 9.12 -2.16
CA LEU A 63 -12.07 8.43 -3.03
C LEU A 63 -12.68 8.13 -4.38
N ALA A 64 -13.92 7.64 -4.43
CA ALA A 64 -14.61 7.34 -5.68
C ALA A 64 -14.75 8.57 -6.58
N GLU A 65 -15.14 9.71 -5.99
CA GLU A 65 -15.22 10.99 -6.71
C GLU A 65 -13.85 11.47 -7.22
N HIS A 66 -12.78 11.28 -6.42
CA HIS A 66 -11.43 11.70 -6.79
C HIS A 66 -10.83 10.81 -7.89
N LEU A 67 -10.92 9.51 -7.71
CA LEU A 67 -10.35 8.55 -8.65
C LEU A 67 -11.15 8.49 -9.96
N GLY A 68 -12.46 8.69 -9.88
CA GLY A 68 -13.35 8.71 -11.02
C GLY A 68 -13.13 7.53 -11.96
N THR A 69 -12.84 7.81 -13.23
CA THR A 69 -12.57 6.79 -14.24
C THR A 69 -11.08 6.43 -14.39
N GLY A 70 -10.20 6.91 -13.50
CA GLY A 70 -8.76 6.67 -13.58
C GLY A 70 -8.03 7.40 -14.71
N ARG A 71 -8.71 8.28 -15.46
CA ARG A 71 -8.15 8.98 -16.64
C ARG A 71 -6.95 9.88 -16.32
N HIS A 72 -6.80 10.32 -15.07
CA HIS A 72 -5.75 11.25 -14.66
C HIS A 72 -4.38 10.58 -14.43
N TYR A 73 -4.34 9.26 -14.34
CA TYR A 73 -3.14 8.49 -13.99
C TYR A 73 -2.47 7.87 -15.22
N ASN A 74 -2.19 8.60 -16.27
CA ASN A 74 -1.37 8.24 -17.44
C ASN A 74 -1.56 6.80 -17.98
N SER A 75 -2.61 6.12 -17.55
CA SER A 75 -2.95 4.76 -17.90
C SER A 75 -3.59 4.74 -19.28
N LYS A 76 -2.76 4.70 -20.32
CA LYS A 76 -3.23 4.64 -21.72
C LYS A 76 -4.11 3.41 -21.99
N ARG A 77 -4.07 2.38 -21.15
CA ARG A 77 -4.84 1.12 -21.27
C ARG A 77 -5.22 0.52 -19.93
N GLY A 78 -4.84 1.13 -18.82
CA GLY A 78 -4.97 0.54 -17.50
C GLY A 78 -6.38 0.59 -16.96
N LYS A 79 -6.73 -0.45 -16.22
CA LYS A 79 -7.97 -0.52 -15.44
C LYS A 79 -7.67 -0.16 -14.00
N LEU A 80 -8.05 1.05 -13.60
CA LEU A 80 -8.19 1.36 -12.18
C LEU A 80 -9.56 0.86 -11.73
N GLN A 81 -9.59 -0.06 -10.78
CA GLN A 81 -10.80 -0.67 -10.28
C GLN A 81 -10.95 -0.37 -8.79
N LEU A 82 -12.05 0.27 -8.41
CA LEU A 82 -12.42 0.38 -7.00
C LEU A 82 -13.17 -0.87 -6.57
N LEU A 83 -12.71 -1.48 -5.50
CA LEU A 83 -13.31 -2.65 -4.87
C LEU A 83 -13.77 -2.27 -3.46
N PHE A 84 -15.02 -2.54 -3.18
CA PHE A 84 -15.60 -2.23 -1.88
C PHE A 84 -15.58 -3.47 -1.00
N SER A 85 -15.25 -3.28 0.27
CA SER A 85 -15.39 -4.31 1.29
C SER A 85 -16.55 -3.92 2.21
N GLU A 86 -17.54 -4.79 2.33
CA GLU A 86 -18.73 -4.55 3.14
C GLU A 86 -18.57 -5.03 4.59
N ASN A 87 -17.65 -5.97 4.81
CA ASN A 87 -17.51 -6.65 6.10
C ASN A 87 -16.89 -5.81 7.23
N GLY A 88 -16.32 -4.65 6.93
CA GLY A 88 -15.65 -3.80 7.93
C GLY A 88 -16.55 -2.97 8.84
N ALA A 89 -17.87 -2.94 8.61
CA ALA A 89 -18.75 -2.02 9.33
C ALA A 89 -19.18 -2.53 10.72
N GLU A 90 -19.21 -3.84 10.96
CA GLU A 90 -19.81 -4.42 12.17
C GLU A 90 -18.81 -5.07 13.13
N ASN A 91 -17.57 -5.37 12.71
CA ASN A 91 -16.63 -6.12 13.55
C ASN A 91 -15.19 -5.62 13.39
N SER A 92 -14.81 -4.60 14.16
CA SER A 92 -13.46 -4.02 14.15
C SER A 92 -12.32 -5.00 14.51
N LEU A 93 -12.65 -6.19 15.00
CA LEU A 93 -11.69 -7.25 15.35
C LEU A 93 -11.18 -8.04 14.13
N TYR A 94 -11.89 -8.00 12.99
CA TYR A 94 -11.55 -8.75 11.79
C TYR A 94 -11.33 -7.89 10.56
N ASP A 95 -11.16 -6.58 10.76
CA ASP A 95 -10.93 -5.63 9.68
C ASP A 95 -9.46 -5.69 9.23
N THR A 96 -9.10 -6.77 8.56
CA THR A 96 -7.77 -6.98 7.99
C THR A 96 -7.81 -6.85 6.47
N ASP A 97 -6.69 -6.45 5.87
CA ASP A 97 -6.55 -6.43 4.41
C ASP A 97 -6.81 -7.80 3.79
N ILE A 98 -6.46 -8.88 4.50
CA ILE A 98 -6.71 -10.26 4.06
C ILE A 98 -8.20 -10.52 3.92
N ALA A 99 -9.04 -10.04 4.83
CA ALA A 99 -10.48 -10.18 4.73
C ALA A 99 -11.02 -9.51 3.45
N ALA A 100 -10.54 -8.30 3.15
CA ALA A 100 -10.90 -7.58 1.93
C ALA A 100 -10.43 -8.33 0.65
N TYR A 101 -9.25 -8.96 0.69
CA TYR A 101 -8.76 -9.76 -0.44
C TYR A 101 -9.59 -11.04 -0.65
N ILE A 102 -9.98 -11.71 0.43
CA ILE A 102 -10.85 -12.90 0.36
C ILE A 102 -12.21 -12.55 -0.23
N GLU A 103 -12.81 -11.44 0.22
CA GLU A 103 -14.10 -10.96 -0.27
C GLU A 103 -14.06 -10.64 -1.78
N ASN A 104 -12.94 -10.09 -2.25
CA ASN A 104 -12.75 -9.73 -3.65
C ASN A 104 -11.84 -10.73 -4.42
N MET A 105 -11.72 -11.95 -3.94
CA MET A 105 -10.79 -12.96 -4.48
C MET A 105 -11.00 -13.24 -5.98
N GLU A 106 -12.23 -13.20 -6.46
CA GLU A 106 -12.51 -13.41 -7.86
C GLU A 106 -11.89 -12.34 -8.76
N CYS A 107 -11.83 -11.08 -8.29
CA CYS A 107 -11.16 -10.00 -9.01
C CYS A 107 -9.63 -10.22 -9.10
N ILE A 108 -9.04 -10.84 -8.07
CA ILE A 108 -7.62 -11.19 -8.08
C ILE A 108 -7.37 -12.37 -9.02
N LYS A 109 -8.18 -13.43 -8.94
CA LYS A 109 -8.06 -14.64 -9.78
C LYS A 109 -8.25 -14.37 -11.26
N HIS A 110 -9.05 -13.38 -11.64
CA HIS A 110 -9.20 -12.98 -13.04
C HIS A 110 -7.98 -12.24 -13.60
N SER A 111 -7.04 -11.84 -12.76
CA SER A 111 -5.78 -11.26 -13.23
C SER A 111 -4.88 -12.33 -13.84
N THR A 112 -4.32 -12.02 -14.99
CA THR A 112 -3.30 -12.87 -15.66
C THR A 112 -1.87 -12.45 -15.30
N CYS A 113 -1.72 -11.58 -14.31
CA CYS A 113 -0.43 -11.09 -13.86
C CYS A 113 0.24 -12.11 -12.94
N PRO A 114 1.52 -12.47 -13.18
CA PRO A 114 2.23 -13.44 -12.35
C PRO A 114 2.72 -12.88 -11.03
N TYR A 115 2.72 -11.57 -10.86
CA TYR A 115 3.18 -10.88 -9.67
C TYR A 115 2.14 -9.90 -9.17
N VAL A 116 2.13 -9.69 -7.85
CA VAL A 116 1.28 -8.71 -7.18
C VAL A 116 2.18 -7.71 -6.45
N VAL A 117 1.91 -6.41 -6.62
CA VAL A 117 2.51 -5.33 -5.84
C VAL A 117 1.44 -4.76 -4.95
N ILE A 118 1.64 -4.80 -3.65
CA ILE A 118 0.71 -4.25 -2.66
C ILE A 118 1.34 -3.04 -2.01
N ALA A 119 0.62 -1.93 -1.95
CA ALA A 119 1.07 -0.68 -1.35
C ALA A 119 -0.06 -0.03 -0.54
N PRO A 120 0.26 0.69 0.54
CA PRO A 120 -0.74 1.38 1.34
C PRO A 120 -1.23 2.66 0.65
N SER A 121 -2.48 3.04 0.92
CA SER A 121 -3.11 4.23 0.34
C SER A 121 -2.59 5.55 0.94
N TYR A 122 -1.86 5.51 2.03
CA TYR A 122 -1.51 6.69 2.83
C TYR A 122 -0.03 7.12 2.74
N MET A 123 0.82 6.31 2.15
CA MET A 123 2.25 6.56 2.16
C MET A 123 2.68 7.36 0.93
N ILE A 124 3.45 8.42 1.16
CA ILE A 124 3.91 9.34 0.11
C ILE A 124 5.40 9.10 -0.13
N TYR A 125 5.72 8.53 -1.28
CA TYR A 125 7.09 8.24 -1.71
C TYR A 125 7.16 8.13 -3.24
N ALA A 126 8.37 8.19 -3.79
CA ALA A 126 8.62 7.92 -5.20
C ALA A 126 9.33 6.56 -5.33
N GLN A 127 8.76 5.65 -6.10
CA GLN A 127 9.30 4.32 -6.32
C GLN A 127 9.05 3.84 -7.75
N ASP A 128 10.10 3.33 -8.38
CA ASP A 128 9.96 2.53 -9.59
C ASP A 128 9.76 1.05 -9.20
N PHE A 129 8.56 0.55 -9.41
CA PHE A 129 8.22 -0.84 -9.11
C PHE A 129 8.77 -1.83 -10.14
N HIS A 130 9.20 -1.37 -11.33
CA HIS A 130 9.86 -2.24 -12.29
C HIS A 130 11.15 -2.85 -11.69
N ASP A 131 11.97 -2.01 -11.04
CA ASP A 131 13.21 -2.47 -10.41
C ASP A 131 12.95 -3.36 -9.19
N VAL A 132 11.89 -3.05 -8.42
CA VAL A 132 11.49 -3.87 -7.27
C VAL A 132 11.07 -5.26 -7.69
N ILE A 133 10.21 -5.38 -8.72
CA ILE A 133 9.76 -6.67 -9.26
C ILE A 133 10.95 -7.45 -9.83
N LYS A 134 11.86 -6.78 -10.54
CA LYS A 134 13.08 -7.41 -11.06
C LYS A 134 13.92 -8.00 -9.94
N THR A 135 14.17 -7.22 -8.89
CA THR A 135 14.93 -7.68 -7.70
C THR A 135 14.21 -8.84 -7.01
N HIS A 136 12.89 -8.81 -6.90
CA HIS A 136 12.10 -9.90 -6.34
C HIS A 136 12.30 -11.21 -7.13
N ILE A 137 12.23 -11.14 -8.45
CA ILE A 137 12.42 -12.31 -9.32
C ILE A 137 13.84 -12.86 -9.18
N GLU A 138 14.85 -12.01 -9.20
CA GLU A 138 16.26 -12.38 -9.08
C GLU A 138 16.59 -13.01 -7.71
N SER A 139 15.90 -12.56 -6.65
CA SER A 139 16.09 -13.10 -5.30
C SER A 139 15.52 -14.50 -5.10
N GLY A 140 14.51 -14.89 -5.91
CA GLY A 140 13.77 -16.14 -5.74
C GLY A 140 12.94 -16.20 -4.44
N ALA A 141 12.75 -15.08 -3.76
CA ALA A 141 11.95 -15.00 -2.53
C ALA A 141 10.45 -15.16 -2.82
N ASP A 142 9.69 -15.71 -1.88
CA ASP A 142 8.23 -15.79 -1.97
C ASP A 142 7.59 -14.41 -1.82
N ILE A 143 8.14 -13.58 -0.90
CA ILE A 143 7.68 -12.22 -0.62
C ILE A 143 8.90 -11.31 -0.46
N SER A 144 8.89 -10.15 -1.11
CA SER A 144 9.86 -9.07 -0.91
C SER A 144 9.20 -7.87 -0.27
N LEU A 145 9.78 -7.35 0.81
CA LEU A 145 9.28 -6.21 1.57
C LEU A 145 10.10 -4.96 1.27
N LEU A 146 9.44 -3.83 1.04
CA LEU A 146 10.11 -2.53 0.93
C LEU A 146 10.33 -1.95 2.32
N TYR A 147 11.53 -1.42 2.53
CA TYR A 147 11.87 -0.71 3.76
C TYR A 147 12.69 0.54 3.47
N HIS A 148 12.68 1.46 4.41
CA HIS A 148 13.53 2.62 4.42
C HIS A 148 14.36 2.68 5.71
N SER A 149 15.68 2.84 5.57
CA SER A 149 16.58 3.00 6.70
C SER A 149 16.60 4.46 7.13
N VAL A 150 16.31 4.71 8.40
CA VAL A 150 16.26 6.06 8.99
C VAL A 150 17.24 6.19 10.14
N ASP A 151 17.71 7.40 10.41
CA ASP A 151 18.65 7.73 11.48
C ASP A 151 18.04 8.63 12.56
N ASN A 152 16.72 8.87 12.50
CA ASN A 152 15.97 9.73 13.41
C ASN A 152 14.78 9.01 14.06
N ALA A 153 14.83 7.68 14.15
CA ALA A 153 13.70 6.87 14.62
C ALA A 153 13.37 7.05 16.10
N LYS A 154 14.19 7.76 16.89
CA LYS A 154 13.85 8.15 18.26
C LYS A 154 12.74 9.19 18.34
N GLU A 155 12.67 10.08 17.35
CA GLU A 155 11.78 11.23 17.33
C GLU A 155 10.71 11.12 16.26
N ALA A 156 11.02 10.38 15.18
CA ALA A 156 10.12 10.17 14.05
C ALA A 156 9.75 8.69 13.88
N PHE A 157 8.75 8.42 13.06
CA PHE A 157 8.28 7.06 12.74
C PHE A 157 7.88 6.23 13.97
N LEU A 158 7.42 6.90 15.04
CA LEU A 158 6.93 6.23 16.24
C LEU A 158 5.71 5.37 15.90
N ASN A 159 5.66 4.17 16.48
CA ASN A 159 4.65 3.14 16.26
C ASN A 159 4.58 2.55 14.83
N CYS A 160 5.45 2.97 13.91
CA CYS A 160 5.61 2.28 12.63
C CYS A 160 6.24 0.89 12.84
N ASP A 161 6.02 0.00 11.88
CA ASP A 161 6.63 -1.31 11.87
C ASP A 161 8.11 -1.22 11.46
N VAL A 162 8.95 -1.94 12.17
CA VAL A 162 10.39 -2.05 11.95
C VAL A 162 10.72 -3.48 11.58
N LEU A 163 11.53 -3.65 10.53
CA LEU A 163 12.05 -4.95 10.13
C LEU A 163 13.40 -5.20 10.79
N ASN A 164 13.52 -6.28 11.52
CA ASN A 164 14.81 -6.79 11.98
C ASN A 164 15.34 -7.77 10.93
N LEU A 165 16.49 -7.43 10.33
CA LEU A 165 17.05 -8.14 9.19
C LEU A 165 18.28 -8.94 9.59
N ASN A 166 18.49 -10.10 8.94
CA ASN A 166 19.76 -10.82 8.97
C ASN A 166 20.79 -10.20 8.01
N LYS A 167 21.99 -10.77 7.96
CA LYS A 167 23.07 -10.28 7.08
C LYS A 167 22.75 -10.40 5.58
N GLN A 168 21.87 -11.31 5.20
CA GLN A 168 21.38 -11.52 3.83
C GLN A 168 20.12 -10.72 3.52
N LYS A 169 19.73 -9.79 4.39
CA LYS A 169 18.49 -8.98 4.30
C LYS A 169 17.19 -9.80 4.42
N GLY A 170 17.25 -11.04 4.89
CA GLY A 170 16.06 -11.79 5.25
C GLY A 170 15.43 -11.24 6.53
N VAL A 171 14.11 -11.17 6.58
CA VAL A 171 13.37 -10.68 7.74
C VAL A 171 13.38 -11.73 8.84
N LEU A 172 13.87 -11.34 10.03
CA LEU A 172 13.88 -12.18 11.23
C LEU A 172 12.64 -11.96 12.08
N SER A 173 12.24 -10.69 12.24
CA SER A 173 11.07 -10.30 13.02
C SER A 173 10.59 -8.91 12.62
N ILE A 174 9.35 -8.61 12.99
CA ILE A 174 8.72 -7.29 12.86
C ILE A 174 8.37 -6.81 14.26
N GLU A 175 8.70 -5.56 14.57
CA GLU A 175 8.39 -4.93 15.86
C GLU A 175 7.92 -3.49 15.68
N LYS A 176 7.28 -2.91 16.67
CA LYS A 176 6.90 -1.49 16.65
C LYS A 176 8.06 -0.59 17.08
N ASN A 177 8.28 0.51 16.35
CA ASN A 177 9.22 1.54 16.76
C ASN A 177 8.75 2.25 18.03
N ARG A 178 9.45 2.02 19.13
CA ARG A 178 9.17 2.64 20.44
C ARG A 178 10.09 3.84 20.75
N GLY A 179 10.83 4.34 19.77
CA GLY A 179 11.77 5.45 19.98
C GLY A 179 13.03 5.07 20.75
N THR A 180 13.34 3.79 20.88
CA THR A 180 14.47 3.31 21.70
C THR A 180 15.83 3.42 20.99
N ALA A 181 15.86 3.36 19.67
CA ALA A 181 17.08 3.40 18.87
C ALA A 181 16.99 4.48 17.78
N LYS A 182 18.15 5.10 17.48
CA LYS A 182 18.27 6.16 16.46
C LYS A 182 18.09 5.60 15.04
N ASN A 183 18.80 4.51 14.76
CA ASN A 183 18.79 3.88 13.44
C ASN A 183 17.79 2.74 13.43
N ARG A 184 16.87 2.75 12.48
CA ARG A 184 15.85 1.72 12.29
C ARG A 184 15.57 1.48 10.81
N THR A 185 15.09 0.28 10.52
CA THR A 185 14.64 -0.15 9.19
C THR A 185 13.11 -0.14 9.19
N ILE A 186 12.54 0.96 8.76
CA ILE A 186 11.08 1.17 8.77
C ILE A 186 10.46 0.41 7.61
N PHE A 187 9.49 -0.45 7.88
CA PHE A 187 8.68 -1.12 6.87
C PHE A 187 7.74 -0.12 6.20
N MET A 188 7.67 -0.18 4.88
CA MET A 188 6.87 0.75 4.08
C MET A 188 5.48 0.19 3.73
N ASP A 189 4.98 -0.82 4.44
CA ASP A 189 3.72 -1.50 4.14
C ASP A 189 3.56 -1.89 2.66
N THR A 190 4.68 -2.01 1.98
CA THR A 190 4.74 -2.27 0.55
C THR A 190 5.50 -3.56 0.30
N TYR A 191 4.90 -4.45 -0.47
CA TYR A 191 5.50 -5.75 -0.75
C TYR A 191 5.14 -6.29 -2.12
N VAL A 192 5.99 -7.18 -2.61
CA VAL A 192 5.84 -7.90 -3.87
C VAL A 192 5.81 -9.39 -3.58
N MET A 193 4.89 -10.09 -4.22
CA MET A 193 4.78 -11.54 -4.16
C MET A 193 4.38 -12.12 -5.51
N LYS A 194 4.53 -13.44 -5.64
CA LYS A 194 4.12 -14.20 -6.82
C LYS A 194 2.65 -14.60 -6.72
#